data_dc9867baebbde743a327b9b64d670d35
#
_entry.id   dc9867baebbde743a327b9b64d670d35
#
_cell.length_a   1.000
_cell.length_b   1.000
_cell.length_c   1.000
_cell.angle_alpha   90.00
_cell.angle_beta   90.00
_cell.angle_gamma   90.00
#
_symmetry.space_group_name_H-M   'P 1'
#
loop_
_entity.id
_entity.type
_entity.pdbx_description
1 polymer ?
#
loop_
_entity_poly.entity_id
_entity_poly.type
_entity_poly.pdbx_seq_one_letter_code
_entity_poly.pdbx_strand_id
1 'polypeptide(L)'
;MNLDDFNFEHQMDMELSRNSFPYFFQNVLGWDFASHQQEWLELMNDTQRTVIICSRGHGKSVFMHSWVVWNLVFREPPYQMLYISSNQKQTLVHMRDIDKLFTHPMLKKYKPAKGWAIGNITLTNGNQILERSVGSQIRGLHPQEIIIDDPLKEFSMTGIQKVTDWFYGDMIPTLHHTASLRVIGTPFSYTDIY
;
A
#
# COMPACT_ATOMS: atom_id res chain seq x y z
N MET A 1 23.07 -2.64 27.38
CA MET A 1 21.63 -2.79 27.17
C MET A 1 21.33 -4.27 27.33
N ASN A 2 20.49 -4.65 28.30
CA ASN A 2 20.15 -6.04 28.59
C ASN A 2 19.17 -6.55 27.52
N LEU A 3 19.13 -7.86 27.26
CA LEU A 3 18.18 -8.47 26.31
C LEU A 3 16.71 -8.21 26.71
N ASP A 4 16.43 -8.10 28.00
CA ASP A 4 15.10 -7.81 28.52
C ASP A 4 14.68 -6.36 28.24
N ASP A 5 15.61 -5.40 28.36
CA ASP A 5 15.39 -3.98 28.03
C ASP A 5 15.10 -3.81 26.52
N PHE A 6 15.86 -4.50 25.67
CA PHE A 6 15.68 -4.48 24.23
C PHE A 6 14.31 -5.07 23.80
N ASN A 7 13.87 -6.16 24.43
CA ASN A 7 12.57 -6.75 24.18
C ASN A 7 11.43 -5.85 24.62
N PHE A 8 11.58 -5.15 25.74
CA PHE A 8 10.57 -4.22 26.25
C PHE A 8 10.41 -2.99 25.34
N GLU A 9 11.52 -2.37 24.91
CA GLU A 9 11.49 -1.25 23.96
C GLU A 9 10.80 -1.64 22.66
N HIS A 10 11.12 -2.78 22.07
CA HIS A 10 10.49 -3.28 20.85
C HIS A 10 8.98 -3.53 21.03
N GLN A 11 8.54 -4.03 22.17
CA GLN A 11 7.11 -4.24 22.46
C GLN A 11 6.39 -2.90 22.56
N MET A 12 6.99 -1.92 23.23
CA MET A 12 6.43 -0.58 23.36
C MET A 12 6.32 0.11 21.99
N ASP A 13 7.37 0.05 21.16
CA ASP A 13 7.36 0.61 19.82
C ASP A 13 6.26 -0.01 18.94
N MET A 14 6.05 -1.32 19.05
CA MET A 14 4.99 -1.99 18.30
C MET A 14 3.60 -1.59 18.77
N GLU A 15 3.40 -1.38 20.07
CA GLU A 15 2.11 -0.93 20.62
C GLU A 15 1.82 0.53 20.25
N LEU A 16 2.80 1.42 20.33
CA LEU A 16 2.68 2.81 19.89
C LEU A 16 2.42 2.86 18.36
N SER A 17 3.10 2.00 17.59
CA SER A 17 2.91 1.88 16.16
C SER A 17 1.51 1.41 15.78
N ARG A 18 0.90 0.53 16.56
CA ARG A 18 -0.48 0.05 16.33
C ARG A 18 -1.47 1.21 16.28
N ASN A 19 -1.26 2.21 17.12
CA ASN A 19 -2.16 3.35 17.29
C ASN A 19 -1.76 4.57 16.47
N SER A 20 -0.56 4.56 15.85
CA SER A 20 -0.02 5.71 15.14
C SER A 20 0.82 5.30 13.94
N PHE A 21 0.28 5.52 12.74
CA PHE A 21 1.06 5.34 11.51
C PHE A 21 2.28 6.29 11.45
N PRO A 22 2.19 7.59 11.82
CA PRO A 22 3.38 8.44 11.88
C PRO A 22 4.46 7.91 12.83
N TYR A 23 4.07 7.37 13.98
CA TYR A 23 5.03 6.74 14.90
C TYR A 23 5.73 5.55 14.23
N PHE A 24 4.98 4.65 13.61
CA PHE A 24 5.52 3.52 12.87
C PHE A 24 6.49 3.96 11.77
N PHE A 25 6.10 4.97 10.99
CA PHE A 25 6.88 5.50 9.87
C PHE A 25 8.22 6.09 10.33
N GLN A 26 8.21 6.86 11.44
CA GLN A 26 9.38 7.55 11.96
C GLN A 26 10.26 6.65 12.85
N ASN A 27 9.66 5.96 13.81
CA ASN A 27 10.42 5.28 14.86
C ASN A 27 10.73 3.82 14.54
N VAL A 28 9.90 3.16 13.74
CA VAL A 28 10.18 1.78 13.29
C VAL A 28 10.91 1.78 11.96
N LEU A 29 10.43 2.53 10.96
CA LEU A 29 11.02 2.50 9.63
C LEU A 29 12.15 3.52 9.44
N GLY A 30 12.28 4.50 10.32
CA GLY A 30 13.35 5.52 10.28
C GLY A 30 13.19 6.56 9.17
N TRP A 31 11.97 6.82 8.69
CA TRP A 31 11.68 7.81 7.66
C TRP A 31 11.24 9.14 8.28
N ASP A 32 11.64 10.25 7.67
CA ASP A 32 11.09 11.56 8.02
C ASP A 32 9.64 11.68 7.53
N PHE A 33 8.75 12.08 8.43
CA PHE A 33 7.32 12.26 8.13
C PHE A 33 7.05 13.73 7.79
N ALA A 34 6.87 14.02 6.51
CA ALA A 34 6.71 15.38 6.01
C ALA A 34 5.28 15.92 6.20
N SER A 35 5.11 17.24 6.25
CA SER A 35 3.80 17.90 6.42
C SER A 35 2.77 17.48 5.38
N HIS A 36 3.15 17.40 4.11
CA HIS A 36 2.24 16.93 3.05
C HIS A 36 1.81 15.45 3.22
N GLN A 37 2.64 14.62 3.85
CA GLN A 37 2.27 13.23 4.18
C GLN A 37 1.28 13.17 5.33
N GLN A 38 1.33 14.14 6.25
CA GLN A 38 0.32 14.30 7.29
C GLN A 38 -1.05 14.62 6.68
N GLU A 39 -1.12 15.52 5.71
CA GLU A 39 -2.35 15.83 4.96
C GLU A 39 -2.89 14.61 4.23
N TRP A 40 -2.01 13.79 3.62
CA TRP A 40 -2.43 12.54 2.97
C TRP A 40 -3.01 11.53 3.97
N LEU A 41 -2.39 11.41 5.13
CA LEU A 41 -2.85 10.53 6.18
C LEU A 41 -4.24 10.94 6.70
N GLU A 42 -4.44 12.23 6.97
CA GLU A 42 -5.72 12.78 7.39
C GLU A 42 -6.81 12.50 6.36
N LEU A 43 -6.54 12.79 5.08
CA LEU A 43 -7.45 12.49 3.99
C LEU A 43 -7.78 10.99 3.89
N MET A 44 -6.79 10.11 4.05
CA MET A 44 -6.99 8.66 4.00
C MET A 44 -7.76 8.12 5.21
N ASN A 45 -7.68 8.76 6.36
CA ASN A 45 -8.46 8.41 7.55
C ASN A 45 -9.91 8.89 7.46
N ASP A 46 -10.11 10.06 6.88
CA ASP A 46 -11.44 10.70 6.82
C ASP A 46 -12.32 10.16 5.68
N THR A 47 -11.70 9.54 4.66
CA THR A 47 -12.42 9.10 3.46
C THR A 47 -12.11 7.66 3.09
N GLN A 48 -13.12 6.95 2.59
CA GLN A 48 -12.92 5.61 2.01
C GLN A 48 -12.29 5.66 0.61
N ARG A 49 -12.41 6.78 -0.10
CA ARG A 49 -11.91 6.94 -1.47
C ARG A 49 -11.04 8.18 -1.54
N THR A 50 -9.76 7.98 -1.81
CA THR A 50 -8.76 9.04 -1.80
C THR A 50 -7.99 9.05 -3.10
N VAL A 51 -7.80 10.24 -3.66
CA VAL A 51 -6.90 10.48 -4.79
C VAL A 51 -5.82 11.47 -4.33
N ILE A 52 -4.58 11.05 -4.41
CA ILE A 52 -3.40 11.87 -4.05
C ILE A 52 -2.59 12.11 -5.32
N ILE A 53 -2.54 13.37 -5.73
CA ILE A 53 -1.79 13.80 -6.90
C ILE A 53 -0.61 14.64 -6.44
N CYS A 54 0.60 14.19 -6.71
CA CYS A 54 1.78 14.99 -6.44
C CYS A 54 2.94 14.65 -7.38
N SER A 55 3.87 15.58 -7.53
CA SER A 55 5.04 15.44 -8.38
C SER A 55 5.98 14.32 -7.91
N ARG A 56 6.92 13.95 -8.77
CA ARG A 56 7.96 12.96 -8.42
C ARG A 56 8.86 13.50 -7.31
N GLY A 57 9.44 12.58 -6.52
CA GLY A 57 10.35 12.94 -5.44
C GLY A 57 9.70 13.30 -4.09
N HIS A 58 8.35 13.30 -3.99
CA HIS A 58 7.63 13.60 -2.75
C HIS A 58 7.38 12.40 -1.83
N GLY A 59 8.08 11.29 -2.04
CA GLY A 59 7.99 10.12 -1.15
C GLY A 59 6.72 9.28 -1.29
N LYS A 60 5.93 9.44 -2.38
CA LYS A 60 4.68 8.69 -2.62
C LYS A 60 4.78 7.20 -2.34
N SER A 61 5.69 6.54 -3.04
CA SER A 61 5.83 5.08 -2.98
C SER A 61 6.31 4.64 -1.61
N VAL A 62 7.25 5.37 -0.98
CA VAL A 62 7.71 5.06 0.39
C VAL A 62 6.56 5.15 1.38
N PHE A 63 5.75 6.22 1.30
CA PHE A 63 4.57 6.39 2.14
C PHE A 63 3.57 5.24 1.94
N MET A 64 3.23 4.90 0.69
CA MET A 64 2.25 3.84 0.41
C MET A 64 2.76 2.44 0.75
N HIS A 65 4.04 2.13 0.53
CA HIS A 65 4.63 0.86 0.96
C HIS A 65 4.58 0.72 2.49
N SER A 66 4.91 1.79 3.20
CA SER A 66 4.84 1.83 4.67
C SER A 66 3.40 1.69 5.17
N TRP A 67 2.44 2.35 4.51
CA TRP A 67 1.01 2.22 4.78
C TRP A 67 0.53 0.77 4.60
N VAL A 68 0.94 0.11 3.52
CA VAL A 68 0.64 -1.31 3.28
C VAL A 68 1.16 -2.16 4.41
N VAL A 69 2.44 -2.04 4.75
CA VAL A 69 3.06 -2.85 5.82
C VAL A 69 2.36 -2.60 7.16
N TRP A 70 2.08 -1.34 7.48
CA TRP A 70 1.38 -0.97 8.71
C TRP A 70 0.00 -1.65 8.80
N ASN A 71 -0.80 -1.58 7.75
CA ASN A 71 -2.12 -2.23 7.73
C ASN A 71 -2.01 -3.75 7.80
N LEU A 72 -1.11 -4.38 7.04
CA LEU A 72 -0.92 -5.83 7.08
C LEU A 72 -0.48 -6.34 8.45
N VAL A 73 0.27 -5.54 9.20
CA VAL A 73 0.76 -5.91 10.54
C VAL A 73 -0.30 -5.70 11.61
N PHE A 74 -1.05 -4.59 11.56
CA PHE A 74 -1.87 -4.14 12.68
C PHE A 74 -3.38 -4.27 12.50
N ARG A 75 -3.88 -4.49 11.26
CA ARG A 75 -5.32 -4.75 11.04
C ARG A 75 -5.69 -6.14 11.50
N GLU A 76 -6.91 -6.27 12.04
CA GLU A 76 -7.47 -7.56 12.41
C GLU A 76 -7.62 -8.48 11.20
N PRO A 77 -7.17 -9.73 11.27
CA PRO A 77 -7.31 -10.68 10.19
C PRO A 77 -8.74 -11.24 10.07
N PRO A 78 -9.19 -11.64 8.88
CA PRO A 78 -8.46 -11.57 7.62
C PRO A 78 -8.53 -10.19 6.97
N TYR A 79 -7.39 -9.61 6.61
CA TYR A 79 -7.30 -8.33 5.89
C TYR A 79 -6.57 -8.54 4.57
N GLN A 80 -7.26 -8.30 3.47
CA GLN A 80 -6.71 -8.46 2.13
C GLN A 80 -6.59 -7.12 1.43
N MET A 81 -5.43 -6.87 0.86
CA MET A 81 -5.14 -5.69 0.04
C MET A 81 -4.83 -6.09 -1.41
N LEU A 82 -5.13 -5.20 -2.35
CA LEU A 82 -4.59 -5.25 -3.70
C LEU A 82 -3.63 -4.08 -3.92
N TYR A 83 -2.48 -4.36 -4.52
CA TYR A 83 -1.57 -3.34 -5.02
C TYR A 83 -1.54 -3.38 -6.54
N ILE A 84 -1.90 -2.28 -7.16
CA ILE A 84 -2.10 -2.17 -8.61
C ILE A 84 -1.21 -1.06 -9.15
N SER A 85 -0.50 -1.32 -10.24
CA SER A 85 0.23 -0.29 -10.98
C SER A 85 0.02 -0.48 -12.49
N SER A 86 0.62 0.37 -13.29
CA SER A 86 0.43 0.44 -14.74
C SER A 86 0.66 -0.88 -15.49
N ASN A 87 1.53 -1.74 -14.98
CA ASN A 87 1.80 -3.08 -15.52
C ASN A 87 2.42 -3.99 -14.45
N GLN A 88 2.40 -5.30 -14.69
CA GLN A 88 2.87 -6.30 -13.74
C GLN A 88 4.34 -6.10 -13.33
N LYS A 89 5.22 -5.73 -14.27
CA LYS A 89 6.64 -5.50 -13.96
C LYS A 89 6.80 -4.38 -12.95
N GLN A 90 6.05 -3.29 -13.11
CA GLN A 90 6.07 -2.16 -12.18
C GLN A 90 5.48 -2.55 -10.83
N THR A 91 4.33 -3.25 -10.81
CA THR A 91 3.73 -3.71 -9.56
C THR A 91 4.67 -4.62 -8.77
N LEU A 92 5.39 -5.53 -9.44
CA LEU A 92 6.37 -6.39 -8.78
C LEU A 92 7.59 -5.62 -8.22
N VAL A 93 7.94 -4.46 -8.78
CA VAL A 93 8.95 -3.57 -8.17
C VAL A 93 8.44 -3.07 -6.82
N HIS A 94 7.23 -2.54 -6.76
CA HIS A 94 6.61 -2.09 -5.51
C HIS A 94 6.50 -3.23 -4.48
N MET A 95 6.07 -4.42 -4.92
CA MET A 95 5.96 -5.59 -4.04
C MET A 95 7.31 -6.03 -3.45
N ARG A 96 8.42 -5.90 -4.22
CA ARG A 96 9.77 -6.14 -3.70
C ARG A 96 10.19 -5.10 -2.68
N ASP A 97 9.81 -3.85 -2.86
CA ASP A 97 10.12 -2.80 -1.89
C ASP A 97 9.30 -2.99 -0.60
N ILE A 98 8.06 -3.42 -0.69
CA ILE A 98 7.24 -3.87 0.46
C ILE A 98 7.92 -5.08 1.16
N ASP A 99 8.36 -6.09 0.40
CA ASP A 99 9.09 -7.25 0.96
C ASP A 99 10.34 -6.86 1.74
N LYS A 100 11.11 -5.89 1.24
CA LYS A 100 12.31 -5.39 1.93
C LYS A 100 11.98 -4.83 3.32
N LEU A 101 10.84 -4.19 3.53
CA LEU A 101 10.45 -3.68 4.84
C LEU A 101 10.32 -4.81 5.88
N PHE A 102 9.92 -6.01 5.46
CA PHE A 102 9.85 -7.18 6.34
C PHE A 102 11.22 -7.79 6.69
N THR A 103 12.32 -7.22 6.21
CA THR A 103 13.67 -7.55 6.72
C THR A 103 14.00 -6.82 8.02
N HIS A 104 13.23 -5.78 8.37
CA HIS A 104 13.40 -5.05 9.62
C HIS A 104 13.21 -5.99 10.82
N PRO A 105 14.07 -5.92 11.88
CA PRO A 105 14.03 -6.83 13.03
C PRO A 105 12.64 -6.96 13.67
N MET A 106 11.92 -5.86 13.84
CA MET A 106 10.58 -5.83 14.46
C MET A 106 9.49 -6.44 13.56
N LEU A 107 9.68 -6.44 12.24
CA LEU A 107 8.71 -6.90 11.24
C LEU A 107 8.99 -8.33 10.76
N LYS A 108 10.22 -8.81 10.92
CA LYS A 108 10.66 -10.13 10.44
C LYS A 108 9.80 -11.30 10.93
N LYS A 109 9.23 -11.20 12.14
CA LYS A 109 8.35 -12.22 12.73
C LYS A 109 7.06 -12.44 11.93
N TYR A 110 6.63 -11.47 11.14
CA TYR A 110 5.43 -11.56 10.30
C TYR A 110 5.69 -12.29 8.98
N LYS A 111 6.96 -12.51 8.61
CA LYS A 111 7.34 -13.25 7.40
C LYS A 111 7.36 -14.75 7.71
N PRO A 112 6.49 -15.58 7.10
CA PRO A 112 6.47 -17.01 7.36
C PRO A 112 7.73 -17.69 6.79
N ALA A 113 8.13 -18.81 7.37
CA ALA A 113 9.31 -19.56 6.93
C ALA A 113 9.14 -20.21 5.54
N LYS A 114 7.90 -20.44 5.10
CA LYS A 114 7.56 -21.03 3.80
C LYS A 114 6.34 -20.32 3.20
N GLY A 115 6.18 -20.43 1.88
CA GLY A 115 5.01 -19.89 1.18
C GLY A 115 5.07 -18.38 0.91
N TRP A 116 6.23 -17.76 1.09
CA TRP A 116 6.41 -16.34 0.77
C TRP A 116 6.66 -16.14 -0.72
N ALA A 117 5.75 -15.46 -1.40
CA ALA A 117 5.87 -15.13 -2.81
C ALA A 117 5.66 -13.63 -3.03
N ILE A 118 6.55 -13.00 -3.79
CA ILE A 118 6.56 -11.53 -3.97
C ILE A 118 5.23 -11.00 -4.54
N GLY A 119 4.61 -11.71 -5.48
CA GLY A 119 3.31 -11.29 -6.06
C GLY A 119 2.10 -11.62 -5.18
N ASN A 120 2.29 -12.40 -4.12
CA ASN A 120 1.25 -12.78 -3.17
C ASN A 120 1.88 -12.95 -1.79
N ILE A 121 1.96 -11.85 -1.06
CA ILE A 121 2.55 -11.81 0.28
C ILE A 121 1.45 -12.12 1.29
N THR A 122 1.61 -13.21 2.02
CA THR A 122 0.73 -13.58 3.15
C THR A 122 1.55 -13.62 4.42
N LEU A 123 1.15 -12.85 5.44
CA LEU A 123 1.83 -12.76 6.70
C LEU A 123 1.46 -13.92 7.65
N THR A 124 2.23 -14.11 8.70
CA THR A 124 1.96 -15.11 9.76
C THR A 124 0.65 -14.86 10.51
N ASN A 125 0.13 -13.62 10.55
CA ASN A 125 -1.17 -13.29 11.11
C ASN A 125 -2.34 -13.59 10.16
N GLY A 126 -2.09 -13.99 8.91
CA GLY A 126 -3.10 -14.31 7.89
C GLY A 126 -3.48 -13.13 6.99
N ASN A 127 -3.02 -11.93 7.26
CA ASN A 127 -3.23 -10.77 6.38
C ASN A 127 -2.41 -10.91 5.10
N GLN A 128 -2.93 -10.41 3.98
CA GLN A 128 -2.31 -10.62 2.69
C GLN A 128 -2.42 -9.42 1.74
N ILE A 129 -1.46 -9.31 0.84
CA ILE A 129 -1.51 -8.39 -0.28
C ILE A 129 -1.21 -9.12 -1.59
N LEU A 130 -2.02 -8.86 -2.60
CA LEU A 130 -1.92 -9.44 -3.93
C LEU A 130 -1.52 -8.34 -4.93
N GLU A 131 -0.57 -8.68 -5.79
CA GLU A 131 -0.24 -7.82 -6.93
C GLU A 131 -1.27 -7.96 -8.04
N ARG A 132 -1.59 -6.85 -8.68
CA ARG A 132 -2.35 -6.79 -9.93
C ARG A 132 -1.81 -5.66 -10.79
N SER A 133 -2.16 -5.67 -12.07
CA SER A 133 -1.86 -4.55 -12.97
C SER A 133 -3.15 -4.02 -13.60
N VAL A 134 -3.09 -2.79 -14.07
CA VAL A 134 -4.16 -2.23 -14.91
C VAL A 134 -4.49 -3.20 -16.04
N GLY A 135 -5.77 -3.45 -16.26
CA GLY A 135 -6.27 -4.41 -17.26
C GLY A 135 -6.24 -5.88 -16.85
N SER A 136 -5.69 -6.22 -15.66
CA SER A 136 -5.75 -7.59 -15.17
C SER A 136 -7.12 -7.92 -14.57
N GLN A 137 -7.46 -9.22 -14.55
CA GLN A 137 -8.69 -9.69 -13.91
C GLN A 137 -8.62 -9.53 -12.40
N ILE A 138 -9.57 -8.80 -11.83
CA ILE A 138 -9.70 -8.58 -10.38
C ILE A 138 -11.06 -9.04 -9.85
N ARG A 139 -11.98 -9.42 -10.74
CA ARG A 139 -13.30 -9.93 -10.36
C ARG A 139 -13.17 -11.20 -9.52
N GLY A 140 -13.99 -11.31 -8.49
CA GLY A 140 -13.96 -12.43 -7.53
C GLY A 140 -12.97 -12.25 -6.38
N LEU A 141 -12.17 -11.18 -6.37
CA LEU A 141 -11.40 -10.76 -5.21
C LEU A 141 -12.26 -9.79 -4.37
N HIS A 142 -12.17 -9.90 -3.07
CA HIS A 142 -12.93 -9.06 -2.13
C HIS A 142 -11.99 -8.34 -1.16
N PRO A 143 -11.09 -7.50 -1.65
CA PRO A 143 -10.13 -6.80 -0.80
C PRO A 143 -10.84 -5.77 0.08
N GLN A 144 -10.30 -5.57 1.27
CA GLN A 144 -10.69 -4.48 2.15
C GLN A 144 -10.06 -3.14 1.74
N GLU A 145 -8.93 -3.19 1.02
CA GLU A 145 -8.30 -2.00 0.49
C GLU A 145 -7.63 -2.25 -0.86
N ILE A 146 -7.80 -1.31 -1.77
CA ILE A 146 -7.14 -1.29 -3.09
C ILE A 146 -6.25 -0.05 -3.17
N ILE A 147 -4.99 -0.27 -3.49
CA ILE A 147 -4.02 0.78 -3.78
C ILE A 147 -3.71 0.75 -5.27
N ILE A 148 -3.84 1.90 -5.92
CA ILE A 148 -3.48 2.11 -7.32
C ILE A 148 -2.37 3.15 -7.35
N ASP A 149 -1.15 2.72 -7.73
CA ASP A 149 0.05 3.56 -7.76
C ASP A 149 0.52 3.76 -9.20
N ASP A 150 0.53 5.01 -9.64
CA ASP A 150 0.90 5.44 -10.99
C ASP A 150 0.28 4.53 -12.09
N PRO A 151 -1.06 4.50 -12.25
CA PRO A 151 -1.75 3.60 -13.18
C PRO A 151 -1.46 3.90 -14.66
N LEU A 152 -1.04 5.12 -14.98
CA LEU A 152 -0.71 5.54 -16.34
C LEU A 152 0.75 5.21 -16.66
N LYS A 153 0.98 4.44 -17.72
CA LYS A 153 2.32 4.08 -18.20
C LYS A 153 2.92 5.15 -19.08
N GLU A 154 2.09 5.76 -19.91
CA GLU A 154 2.48 6.73 -20.92
C GLU A 154 1.35 7.71 -21.19
N PHE A 155 1.71 8.89 -21.63
CA PHE A 155 0.75 9.89 -22.05
C PHE A 155 0.34 9.61 -23.50
N SER A 156 -0.74 8.83 -23.67
CA SER A 156 -1.44 8.68 -24.95
C SER A 156 -2.94 8.62 -24.70
N MET A 157 -3.74 9.20 -25.58
CA MET A 157 -5.21 9.17 -25.46
C MET A 157 -5.73 7.72 -25.36
N THR A 158 -5.14 6.81 -26.15
CA THR A 158 -5.48 5.37 -26.12
C THR A 158 -5.11 4.73 -24.77
N GLY A 159 -3.97 5.11 -24.19
CA GLY A 159 -3.55 4.63 -22.88
C GLY A 159 -4.48 5.10 -21.77
N ILE A 160 -4.82 6.38 -21.75
CA ILE A 160 -5.77 6.97 -20.79
C ILE A 160 -7.13 6.28 -20.92
N GLN A 161 -7.66 6.13 -22.14
CA GLN A 161 -8.95 5.49 -22.37
C GLN A 161 -8.98 4.05 -21.85
N LYS A 162 -7.93 3.25 -22.10
CA LYS A 162 -7.84 1.87 -21.59
C LYS A 162 -7.85 1.80 -20.07
N VAL A 163 -7.14 2.70 -19.40
CA VAL A 163 -7.13 2.77 -17.93
C VAL A 163 -8.51 3.16 -17.42
N THR A 164 -9.15 4.14 -18.04
CA THR A 164 -10.49 4.62 -17.71
C THR A 164 -11.53 3.51 -17.87
N ASP A 165 -11.53 2.82 -19.02
CA ASP A 165 -12.46 1.72 -19.29
C ASP A 165 -12.32 0.58 -18.29
N TRP A 166 -11.09 0.17 -17.99
CA TRP A 166 -10.81 -0.82 -16.96
C TRP A 166 -11.22 -0.35 -15.56
N PHE A 167 -10.93 0.91 -15.21
CA PHE A 167 -11.25 1.47 -13.91
C PHE A 167 -12.76 1.45 -13.63
N TYR A 168 -13.56 1.95 -14.58
CA TYR A 168 -15.02 1.98 -14.42
C TYR A 168 -15.71 0.65 -14.75
N GLY A 169 -15.15 -0.13 -15.69
CA GLY A 169 -15.76 -1.38 -16.15
C GLY A 169 -15.45 -2.60 -15.26
N ASP A 170 -14.26 -2.67 -14.69
CA ASP A 170 -13.79 -3.83 -13.93
C ASP A 170 -13.49 -3.51 -12.46
N MET A 171 -12.75 -2.41 -12.20
CA MET A 171 -12.24 -2.13 -10.85
C MET A 171 -13.34 -1.61 -9.92
N ILE A 172 -14.05 -0.56 -10.31
CA ILE A 172 -15.13 0.03 -9.48
C ILE A 172 -16.22 -0.99 -9.14
N PRO A 173 -16.74 -1.83 -10.08
CA PRO A 173 -17.73 -2.85 -9.77
C PRO A 173 -17.25 -3.94 -8.80
N THR A 174 -15.92 -4.14 -8.69
CA THR A 174 -15.32 -5.11 -7.76
C THR A 174 -15.19 -4.56 -6.34
N LEU A 175 -15.20 -3.24 -6.20
CA LEU A 175 -15.01 -2.55 -4.93
C LEU A 175 -16.24 -2.72 -4.03
N HIS A 176 -16.07 -3.45 -2.92
CA HIS A 176 -17.12 -3.55 -1.91
C HIS A 176 -17.40 -2.16 -1.29
N HIS A 177 -18.65 -1.93 -0.83
CA HIS A 177 -19.05 -0.62 -0.28
C HIS A 177 -18.25 -0.20 0.97
N THR A 178 -17.70 -1.16 1.71
CA THR A 178 -16.82 -0.91 2.88
C THR A 178 -15.35 -0.87 2.54
N ALA A 179 -14.95 -1.21 1.32
CA ALA A 179 -13.55 -1.27 0.93
C ALA A 179 -13.00 0.13 0.67
N SER A 180 -11.76 0.34 1.07
CA SER A 180 -11.03 1.59 0.80
C SER A 180 -10.35 1.55 -0.57
N LEU A 181 -10.36 2.69 -1.25
CA LEU A 181 -9.64 2.90 -2.51
C LEU A 181 -8.66 4.06 -2.35
N ARG A 182 -7.39 3.79 -2.60
CA ARG A 182 -6.30 4.78 -2.56
C ARG A 182 -5.66 4.86 -3.94
N VAL A 183 -5.89 5.95 -4.63
CA VAL A 183 -5.22 6.24 -5.91
C VAL A 183 -4.14 7.26 -5.65
N ILE A 184 -2.91 6.95 -6.03
CA ILE A 184 -1.79 7.87 -5.90
C ILE A 184 -1.04 7.93 -7.23
N GLY A 185 -0.69 9.13 -7.64
CA GLY A 185 -0.01 9.26 -8.93
C GLY A 185 0.60 10.61 -9.19
N THR A 186 1.26 10.66 -10.34
CA THR A 186 1.84 11.87 -10.90
C THR A 186 0.96 12.35 -12.04
N PRO A 187 0.47 13.60 -12.04
CA PRO A 187 -0.35 14.09 -13.14
C PRO A 187 0.47 14.18 -14.42
N PHE A 188 -0.10 13.72 -15.51
CA PHE A 188 0.48 13.84 -16.86
C PHE A 188 -0.25 14.89 -17.69
N SER A 189 -1.55 15.08 -17.47
CA SER A 189 -2.40 15.97 -18.26
C SER A 189 -3.62 16.39 -17.44
N TYR A 190 -4.29 17.47 -17.90
CA TYR A 190 -5.59 17.90 -17.36
C TYR A 190 -6.75 16.93 -17.68
N THR A 191 -6.52 15.93 -18.52
CA THR A 191 -7.53 14.95 -18.97
C THR A 191 -7.17 13.52 -18.58
N ASP A 192 -6.25 13.33 -17.63
CA ASP A 192 -5.93 12.00 -17.13
C ASP A 192 -6.99 11.47 -16.14
N ILE A 193 -6.77 10.29 -15.57
CA ILE A 193 -7.76 9.59 -14.74
C ILE A 193 -7.89 10.18 -13.32
N TYR A 194 -6.99 11.07 -12.92
CA TYR A 194 -6.98 11.65 -11.58
C TYR A 194 -8.00 12.76 -11.35
#